data_3fab9c5b60b45dafe9fde88e209e2288
#
_entry.id   3fab9c5b60b45dafe9fde88e209e2288
#
_cell.length_a   1.000
_cell.length_b   1.000
_cell.length_c   1.000
_cell.angle_alpha   90.00
_cell.angle_beta   90.00
_cell.angle_gamma   90.00
#
_symmetry.space_group_name_H-M   'P 1'
#
loop_
_entity.id
_entity.type
_entity.pdbx_description
1 polymer ?
#
loop_
_entity_poly.entity_id
_entity_poly.type
_entity_poly.pdbx_seq_one_letter_code
_entity_poly.pdbx_strand_id
1 'polypeptide(L)'
;MSDELTEIAGENPELTEDNLHIGEWKENSIRVDLVRSWQEEEIVHLYRAAGWWKEEMDASRINDLIRGSFLFAVAIDISTGRAVGMGRVISDGIADGYIQDLVVQGDKRSWGVGTMILARLLEECRIRKITWIGLIAKPGKEDFYRSLGFVTMPGYVPMLFDEGARGC
;
A
#
# COMPACT_ATOMS: atom_id res chain seq x y z
N MET A 1 -37.65 -4.40 47.00
CA MET A 1 -37.96 -5.40 45.98
C MET A 1 -37.09 -4.96 44.81
N SER A 2 -35.83 -5.11 44.89
CA SER A 2 -34.88 -6.23 44.59
C SER A 2 -34.89 -6.48 43.09
N ASP A 3 -34.07 -5.81 42.29
CA ASP A 3 -32.69 -6.03 41.87
C ASP A 3 -32.40 -7.42 41.33
N GLU A 4 -32.15 -7.51 40.05
CA GLU A 4 -31.16 -8.45 39.51
C GLU A 4 -30.64 -7.89 38.18
N LEU A 5 -29.52 -7.16 38.29
CA LEU A 5 -28.62 -6.92 37.18
C LEU A 5 -27.77 -8.17 36.99
N THR A 6 -28.04 -8.95 35.96
CA THR A 6 -27.16 -10.05 35.57
C THR A 6 -26.07 -9.52 34.68
N GLU A 7 -24.89 -9.49 35.25
CA GLU A 7 -23.58 -9.21 34.64
C GLU A 7 -23.26 -10.28 33.59
N ILE A 8 -23.24 -9.91 32.32
CA ILE A 8 -22.68 -10.76 31.25
C ILE A 8 -21.20 -10.41 31.14
N ALA A 9 -20.38 -11.10 31.91
CA ALA A 9 -18.94 -11.14 31.69
C ALA A 9 -18.68 -11.88 30.37
N GLY A 10 -18.46 -11.14 29.32
CA GLY A 10 -17.89 -11.66 28.08
C GLY A 10 -16.45 -12.09 28.35
N GLU A 11 -16.18 -13.39 28.31
CA GLU A 11 -14.86 -13.95 28.36
C GLU A 11 -14.04 -13.40 27.19
N ASN A 12 -13.04 -12.60 27.54
CA ASN A 12 -12.01 -12.16 26.61
C ASN A 12 -11.19 -13.41 26.24
N PRO A 13 -11.01 -13.78 24.97
CA PRO A 13 -10.19 -14.94 24.65
C PRO A 13 -8.77 -14.69 25.17
N GLU A 14 -8.29 -15.57 26.04
CA GLU A 14 -6.94 -15.54 26.57
C GLU A 14 -5.94 -15.42 25.41
N LEU A 15 -5.13 -14.35 25.46
CA LEU A 15 -3.96 -14.20 24.59
C LEU A 15 -2.96 -15.29 25.00
N THR A 16 -2.97 -16.39 24.28
CA THR A 16 -1.97 -17.45 24.48
C THR A 16 -0.63 -16.98 23.91
N GLU A 17 0.47 -17.36 24.55
CA GLU A 17 1.84 -17.01 24.12
C GLU A 17 2.12 -17.38 22.64
N ASP A 18 1.46 -18.40 22.11
CA ASP A 18 1.54 -18.82 20.71
C ASP A 18 0.96 -17.77 19.72
N ASN A 19 -0.07 -17.00 20.12
CA ASN A 19 -0.64 -15.94 19.29
C ASN A 19 0.21 -14.67 19.24
N LEU A 20 0.95 -14.37 20.31
CA LEU A 20 1.91 -13.27 20.38
C LEU A 20 3.15 -13.56 19.51
N HIS A 21 3.63 -14.79 19.52
CA HIS A 21 4.80 -15.18 18.71
C HIS A 21 4.55 -15.13 17.20
N ILE A 22 3.36 -15.50 16.72
CA ILE A 22 3.02 -15.51 15.29
C ILE A 22 3.00 -14.08 14.70
N GLY A 23 2.59 -13.07 15.47
CA GLY A 23 2.61 -11.66 15.08
C GLY A 23 4.03 -11.12 14.91
N GLU A 24 4.89 -11.34 15.90
CA GLU A 24 6.27 -10.85 15.91
C GLU A 24 7.15 -11.45 14.78
N TRP A 25 6.98 -12.74 14.46
CA TRP A 25 7.74 -13.39 13.38
C TRP A 25 7.39 -12.85 12.00
N LYS A 26 6.14 -12.42 11.77
CA LYS A 26 5.69 -11.88 10.49
C LYS A 26 6.19 -10.46 10.26
N GLU A 27 6.16 -9.60 11.27
CA GLU A 27 6.64 -8.21 11.16
C GLU A 27 8.16 -8.14 10.93
N ASN A 28 8.94 -8.99 11.59
CA ASN A 28 10.40 -9.03 11.43
C ASN A 28 10.88 -9.69 10.12
N SER A 29 9.98 -10.27 9.32
CA SER A 29 10.36 -10.93 8.07
C SER A 29 10.29 -10.02 6.83
N ILE A 30 9.75 -8.81 6.97
CA ILE A 30 9.57 -7.86 5.87
C ILE A 30 10.28 -6.54 6.19
N ARG A 31 11.04 -6.03 5.23
CA ARG A 31 11.64 -4.70 5.27
C ARG A 31 11.09 -3.86 4.13
N VAL A 32 10.90 -2.56 4.35
CA VAL A 32 10.46 -1.62 3.31
C VAL A 32 11.56 -0.59 3.07
N ASP A 33 12.11 -0.61 1.87
CA ASP A 33 13.16 0.32 1.44
C ASP A 33 12.62 1.28 0.37
N LEU A 34 13.10 2.53 0.40
CA LEU A 34 12.95 3.46 -0.71
C LEU A 34 14.10 3.23 -1.69
N VAL A 35 13.77 3.03 -2.95
CA VAL A 35 14.74 2.62 -3.98
C VAL A 35 14.73 3.57 -5.18
N ARG A 36 15.83 3.59 -5.93
CA ARG A 36 15.98 4.29 -7.22
C ARG A 36 16.17 3.32 -8.38
N SER A 37 16.31 2.05 -8.08
CA SER A 37 16.32 0.94 -9.05
C SER A 37 15.97 -0.37 -8.33
N TRP A 38 15.49 -1.33 -9.08
CA TRP A 38 15.22 -2.69 -8.59
C TRP A 38 15.34 -3.69 -9.73
N GLN A 39 15.29 -5.00 -9.42
CA GLN A 39 15.23 -6.05 -10.42
C GLN A 39 13.93 -5.95 -11.20
N GLU A 40 14.02 -5.74 -12.51
CA GLU A 40 12.87 -5.42 -13.38
C GLU A 40 11.83 -6.52 -13.35
N GLU A 41 12.27 -7.78 -13.39
CA GLU A 41 11.38 -8.95 -13.39
C GLU A 41 10.55 -9.05 -12.11
N GLU A 42 11.09 -8.65 -10.96
CA GLU A 42 10.36 -8.68 -9.69
C GLU A 42 9.25 -7.62 -9.66
N ILE A 43 9.53 -6.42 -10.16
CA ILE A 43 8.54 -5.35 -10.26
C ILE A 43 7.47 -5.71 -11.31
N VAL A 44 7.87 -6.24 -12.47
CA VAL A 44 6.93 -6.76 -13.47
C VAL A 44 6.01 -7.84 -12.87
N HIS A 45 6.58 -8.74 -12.06
CA HIS A 45 5.79 -9.76 -11.37
C HIS A 45 4.71 -9.14 -10.46
N LEU A 46 5.04 -8.08 -9.71
CA LEU A 46 4.08 -7.35 -8.87
C LEU A 46 2.99 -6.66 -9.71
N TYR A 47 3.34 -6.04 -10.84
CA TYR A 47 2.37 -5.46 -11.77
C TYR A 47 1.44 -6.54 -12.36
N ARG A 48 1.97 -7.71 -12.72
CA ARG A 48 1.16 -8.86 -13.18
C ARG A 48 0.22 -9.35 -12.08
N ALA A 49 0.69 -9.49 -10.85
CA ALA A 49 -0.13 -9.90 -9.71
C ALA A 49 -1.27 -8.92 -9.40
N ALA A 50 -1.12 -7.64 -9.75
CA ALA A 50 -2.14 -6.61 -9.64
C ALA A 50 -3.11 -6.56 -10.85
N GLY A 51 -2.79 -7.28 -11.94
CA GLY A 51 -3.53 -7.23 -13.19
C GLY A 51 -3.32 -5.92 -13.98
N TRP A 52 -2.20 -5.24 -13.75
CA TRP A 52 -1.88 -3.95 -14.38
C TRP A 52 -0.86 -4.05 -15.52
N TRP A 53 -0.15 -5.17 -15.60
CA TRP A 53 0.81 -5.40 -16.67
C TRP A 53 0.10 -5.70 -17.99
N LYS A 54 0.50 -4.99 -19.04
CA LYS A 54 0.05 -5.24 -20.42
C LYS A 54 1.24 -5.74 -21.23
N GLU A 55 0.99 -6.63 -22.20
CA GLU A 55 2.05 -7.24 -23.01
C GLU A 55 2.82 -6.23 -23.89
N GLU A 56 2.23 -5.06 -24.17
CA GLU A 56 2.89 -3.98 -24.90
C GLU A 56 3.84 -3.17 -24.02
N MET A 57 3.85 -3.39 -22.70
CA MET A 57 4.75 -2.70 -21.78
C MET A 57 6.16 -3.25 -21.88
N ASP A 58 7.14 -2.35 -21.95
CA ASP A 58 8.55 -2.70 -22.03
C ASP A 58 9.13 -2.83 -20.61
N ALA A 59 9.52 -4.05 -20.22
CA ALA A 59 10.09 -4.33 -18.92
C ALA A 59 11.40 -3.56 -18.67
N SER A 60 12.18 -3.28 -19.71
CA SER A 60 13.43 -2.51 -19.59
C SER A 60 13.23 -1.07 -19.11
N ARG A 61 11.96 -0.56 -19.20
CA ARG A 61 11.57 0.78 -18.74
C ARG A 61 11.21 0.84 -17.24
N ILE A 62 11.19 -0.29 -16.53
CA ILE A 62 10.84 -0.33 -15.10
C ILE A 62 11.74 0.57 -14.27
N ASN A 63 13.05 0.54 -14.51
CA ASN A 63 13.96 1.40 -13.79
C ASN A 63 13.82 2.89 -14.14
N ASP A 64 13.31 3.22 -15.34
CA ASP A 64 12.94 4.61 -15.69
C ASP A 64 11.69 5.04 -14.90
N LEU A 65 10.70 4.16 -14.76
CA LEU A 65 9.51 4.41 -13.93
C LEU A 65 9.90 4.62 -12.46
N ILE A 66 10.79 3.78 -11.91
CA ILE A 66 11.28 3.92 -10.53
C ILE A 66 11.98 5.27 -10.36
N ARG A 67 12.90 5.63 -11.24
CA ARG A 67 13.63 6.91 -11.19
C ARG A 67 12.72 8.13 -11.40
N GLY A 68 11.71 8.00 -12.26
CA GLY A 68 10.72 9.03 -12.53
C GLY A 68 9.69 9.22 -11.41
N SER A 69 9.61 8.28 -10.47
CA SER A 69 8.78 8.43 -9.27
C SER A 69 9.46 9.36 -8.27
N PHE A 70 8.68 10.20 -7.60
CA PHE A 70 9.20 11.02 -6.49
C PHE A 70 9.73 10.13 -5.37
N LEU A 71 8.92 9.13 -4.97
CA LEU A 71 9.29 8.03 -4.07
C LEU A 71 8.87 6.71 -4.68
N PHE A 72 9.69 5.69 -4.53
CA PHE A 72 9.35 4.32 -4.85
C PHE A 72 9.77 3.41 -3.69
N ALA A 73 8.80 2.72 -3.10
CA ALA A 73 9.01 1.81 -1.98
C ALA A 73 8.88 0.36 -2.43
N VAL A 74 9.79 -0.49 -1.98
CA VAL A 74 9.75 -1.93 -2.16
C VAL A 74 9.71 -2.61 -0.81
N ALA A 75 8.72 -3.48 -0.59
CA ALA A 75 8.68 -4.40 0.53
C ALA A 75 9.43 -5.67 0.16
N ILE A 76 10.40 -6.03 0.99
CA ILE A 76 11.37 -7.10 0.74
C ILE A 76 11.17 -8.18 1.78
N ASP A 77 10.97 -9.42 1.35
CA ASP A 77 11.06 -10.58 2.22
C ASP A 77 12.54 -10.80 2.60
N ILE A 78 12.87 -10.63 3.87
CA ILE A 78 14.25 -10.67 4.36
C ILE A 78 14.87 -12.05 4.15
N SER A 79 14.07 -13.12 4.18
CA SER A 79 14.56 -14.50 4.04
C SER A 79 14.99 -14.82 2.61
N THR A 80 14.34 -14.20 1.62
CA THR A 80 14.59 -14.47 0.20
C THR A 80 15.29 -13.32 -0.52
N GLY A 81 15.27 -12.12 0.05
CA GLY A 81 15.73 -10.89 -0.58
C GLY A 81 14.83 -10.37 -1.70
N ARG A 82 13.66 -11.00 -1.93
CA ARG A 82 12.77 -10.70 -3.06
C ARG A 82 11.71 -9.67 -2.71
N ALA A 83 11.29 -8.89 -3.73
CA ALA A 83 10.19 -7.97 -3.62
C ALA A 83 8.85 -8.71 -3.46
N VAL A 84 8.11 -8.40 -2.41
CA VAL A 84 6.78 -8.95 -2.12
C VAL A 84 5.67 -7.90 -2.13
N GLY A 85 6.03 -6.64 -2.32
CA GLY A 85 5.10 -5.54 -2.47
C GLY A 85 5.82 -4.28 -2.90
N MET A 86 5.07 -3.32 -3.40
CA MET A 86 5.58 -2.01 -3.81
C MET A 86 4.50 -0.95 -3.67
N GLY A 87 4.92 0.31 -3.74
CA GLY A 87 4.06 1.47 -3.88
C GLY A 87 4.91 2.67 -4.26
N ARG A 88 4.31 3.70 -4.86
CA ARG A 88 5.05 4.89 -5.25
C ARG A 88 4.28 6.17 -5.02
N VAL A 89 4.99 7.28 -5.01
CA VAL A 89 4.43 8.63 -5.00
C VAL A 89 4.88 9.34 -6.27
N ILE A 90 3.93 9.97 -6.94
CA ILE A 90 4.17 10.95 -8.00
C ILE A 90 4.03 12.33 -7.37
N SER A 91 5.02 13.20 -7.57
CA SER A 91 5.05 14.55 -7.02
C SER A 91 6.09 15.37 -7.77
N ASP A 92 5.91 16.68 -7.79
CA ASP A 92 6.95 17.65 -8.16
C ASP A 92 7.91 17.95 -7.01
N GLY A 93 7.63 17.43 -5.81
CA GLY A 93 8.44 17.61 -4.61
C GLY A 93 8.19 18.92 -3.87
N ILE A 94 7.12 19.65 -4.19
CA ILE A 94 6.83 20.97 -3.61
C ILE A 94 5.67 20.91 -2.62
N ALA A 95 4.47 20.48 -3.06
CA ALA A 95 3.27 20.53 -2.23
C ALA A 95 2.44 19.26 -2.28
N ASP A 96 2.23 18.71 -3.47
CA ASP A 96 1.24 17.68 -3.74
C ASP A 96 1.91 16.34 -4.03
N GLY A 97 1.32 15.26 -3.51
CA GLY A 97 1.73 13.88 -3.77
C GLY A 97 0.53 13.03 -4.16
N TYR A 98 0.73 12.14 -5.12
CA TYR A 98 -0.27 11.18 -5.54
C TYR A 98 0.27 9.75 -5.38
N ILE A 99 -0.38 8.96 -4.50
CA ILE A 99 0.00 7.57 -4.26
C ILE A 99 -0.56 6.70 -5.36
N GLN A 100 0.30 5.91 -5.97
CA GLN A 100 -0.04 4.95 -7.02
C GLN A 100 0.63 3.59 -6.79
N ASP A 101 0.12 2.61 -7.49
CA ASP A 101 0.71 1.28 -7.68
C ASP A 101 0.99 0.54 -6.36
N LEU A 102 0.16 0.77 -5.32
CA LEU A 102 0.26 0.02 -4.07
C LEU A 102 -0.24 -1.41 -4.29
N VAL A 103 0.66 -2.36 -4.24
CA VAL A 103 0.39 -3.79 -4.40
C VAL A 103 1.20 -4.64 -3.44
N VAL A 104 0.61 -5.75 -2.99
CA VAL A 104 1.25 -6.80 -2.20
C VAL A 104 0.91 -8.14 -2.82
N GLN A 105 1.89 -9.05 -2.91
CA GLN A 105 1.70 -10.43 -3.36
C GLN A 105 0.61 -11.13 -2.54
N GLY A 106 -0.11 -12.04 -3.21
CA GLY A 106 -1.30 -12.67 -2.65
C GLY A 106 -1.06 -13.39 -1.32
N ASP A 107 0.04 -14.15 -1.23
CA ASP A 107 0.46 -14.92 -0.06
C ASP A 107 0.99 -14.06 1.10
N LYS A 108 1.35 -12.80 0.83
CA LYS A 108 1.82 -11.83 1.83
C LYS A 108 0.73 -10.80 2.22
N ARG A 109 -0.47 -10.93 1.68
CA ARG A 109 -1.61 -10.10 2.11
C ARG A 109 -2.00 -10.46 3.55
N SER A 110 -2.60 -9.52 4.25
CA SER A 110 -2.96 -9.64 5.68
C SER A 110 -1.77 -9.75 6.65
N TRP A 111 -0.53 -9.55 6.17
CA TRP A 111 0.69 -9.46 6.99
C TRP A 111 1.05 -8.01 7.35
N GLY A 112 0.18 -7.05 7.09
CA GLY A 112 0.50 -5.63 7.32
C GLY A 112 1.42 -4.99 6.27
N VAL A 113 1.88 -5.73 5.25
CA VAL A 113 2.87 -5.24 4.27
C VAL A 113 2.41 -3.97 3.55
N GLY A 114 1.14 -3.91 3.14
CA GLY A 114 0.58 -2.70 2.50
C GLY A 114 0.60 -1.48 3.43
N THR A 115 0.32 -1.70 4.71
CA THR A 115 0.42 -0.68 5.77
C THR A 115 1.85 -0.19 5.94
N MET A 116 2.83 -1.10 5.98
CA MET A 116 4.26 -0.75 6.09
C MET A 116 4.72 0.09 4.91
N ILE A 117 4.37 -0.31 3.66
CA ILE A 117 4.71 0.44 2.46
C ILE A 117 4.12 1.85 2.52
N LEU A 118 2.82 1.96 2.81
CA LEU A 118 2.13 3.24 2.82
C LEU A 118 2.64 4.14 3.95
N ALA A 119 2.85 3.59 5.15
CA ALA A 119 3.44 4.33 6.28
C ALA A 119 4.82 4.89 5.92
N ARG A 120 5.68 4.11 5.26
CA ARG A 120 7.01 4.54 4.83
C ARG A 120 6.96 5.66 3.81
N LEU A 121 6.03 5.57 2.83
CA LEU A 121 5.82 6.63 1.84
C LEU A 121 5.29 7.92 2.48
N LEU A 122 4.30 7.81 3.38
CA LEU A 122 3.72 8.96 4.08
C LEU A 122 4.72 9.67 4.99
N GLU A 123 5.54 8.90 5.72
CA GLU A 123 6.60 9.46 6.56
C GLU A 123 7.59 10.28 5.73
N GLU A 124 8.03 9.75 4.61
CA GLU A 124 8.97 10.44 3.72
C GLU A 124 8.35 11.68 3.08
N CYS A 125 7.06 11.61 2.68
CA CYS A 125 6.32 12.78 2.21
C CYS A 125 6.29 13.88 3.28
N ARG A 126 6.00 13.51 4.55
CA ARG A 126 5.98 14.44 5.68
C ARG A 126 7.34 15.10 5.92
N ILE A 127 8.42 14.32 5.88
CA ILE A 127 9.80 14.83 6.02
C ILE A 127 10.10 15.85 4.91
N ARG A 128 9.64 15.59 3.68
CA ARG A 128 9.82 16.47 2.52
C ARG A 128 8.79 17.59 2.40
N LYS A 129 7.91 17.73 3.42
CA LYS A 129 6.89 18.78 3.48
C LYS A 129 5.85 18.72 2.35
N ILE A 130 5.60 17.53 1.80
CA ILE A 130 4.44 17.30 0.93
C ILE A 130 3.21 17.26 1.83
N THR A 131 2.31 18.23 1.68
CA THR A 131 1.19 18.43 2.62
C THR A 131 -0.14 17.93 2.10
N TRP A 132 -0.33 17.91 0.78
CA TRP A 132 -1.50 17.31 0.17
C TRP A 132 -1.12 15.95 -0.46
N ILE A 133 -1.73 14.87 0.05
CA ILE A 133 -1.45 13.52 -0.44
C ILE A 133 -2.78 12.84 -0.79
N GLY A 134 -2.99 12.57 -2.06
CA GLY A 134 -4.19 11.94 -2.58
C GLY A 134 -3.93 10.56 -3.18
N LEU A 135 -5.03 9.81 -3.37
CA LEU A 135 -5.05 8.55 -4.12
C LEU A 135 -6.45 8.27 -4.66
N ILE A 136 -6.55 7.33 -5.61
CA ILE A 136 -7.83 6.74 -6.00
C ILE A 136 -7.86 5.30 -5.51
N ALA A 137 -8.75 5.02 -4.55
CA ALA A 137 -8.95 3.68 -4.03
C ALA A 137 -9.80 2.83 -4.98
N LYS A 138 -9.41 1.56 -5.19
CA LYS A 138 -10.32 0.60 -5.83
C LYS A 138 -11.54 0.37 -4.93
N PRO A 139 -12.74 0.14 -5.49
CA PRO A 139 -13.94 -0.17 -4.71
C PRO A 139 -13.68 -1.28 -3.67
N GLY A 140 -14.15 -1.08 -2.43
CA GLY A 140 -13.97 -2.00 -1.31
C GLY A 140 -12.59 -2.00 -0.68
N LYS A 141 -11.72 -1.01 -0.99
CA LYS A 141 -10.42 -0.80 -0.34
C LYS A 141 -10.36 0.46 0.52
N GLU A 142 -11.46 1.17 0.63
CA GLU A 142 -11.55 2.46 1.32
C GLU A 142 -11.18 2.33 2.80
N ASP A 143 -11.63 1.26 3.46
CA ASP A 143 -11.39 1.07 4.90
C ASP A 143 -9.91 0.84 5.21
N PHE A 144 -9.17 0.19 4.32
CA PHE A 144 -7.71 0.06 4.45
C PHE A 144 -7.05 1.44 4.49
N TYR A 145 -7.44 2.35 3.59
CA TYR A 145 -6.86 3.69 3.56
C TYR A 145 -7.35 4.56 4.74
N ARG A 146 -8.62 4.41 5.14
CA ARG A 146 -9.16 5.11 6.32
C ARG A 146 -8.41 4.76 7.60
N SER A 147 -8.02 3.51 7.77
CA SER A 147 -7.22 3.08 8.93
C SER A 147 -5.85 3.76 9.02
N LEU A 148 -5.38 4.36 7.91
CA LEU A 148 -4.12 5.09 7.80
C LEU A 148 -4.30 6.60 7.71
N GLY A 149 -5.50 7.11 8.01
CA GLY A 149 -5.79 8.54 8.11
C GLY A 149 -6.30 9.18 6.82
N PHE A 150 -6.54 8.41 5.74
CA PHE A 150 -7.16 8.96 4.55
C PHE A 150 -8.67 9.16 4.76
N VAL A 151 -9.19 10.22 4.19
CA VAL A 151 -10.63 10.52 4.18
C VAL A 151 -11.11 10.63 2.74
N THR A 152 -12.38 10.34 2.51
CA THR A 152 -12.99 10.61 1.19
C THR A 152 -13.03 12.11 0.93
N MET A 153 -12.90 12.49 -0.33
CA MET A 153 -13.01 13.89 -0.77
C MET A 153 -14.46 14.17 -1.25
N PRO A 154 -15.34 14.74 -0.40
CA PRO A 154 -16.72 15.00 -0.77
C PRO A 154 -16.79 16.01 -1.93
N GLY A 155 -17.61 15.72 -2.93
CA GLY A 155 -17.79 16.59 -4.10
C GLY A 155 -16.72 16.49 -5.17
N TYR A 156 -15.67 15.67 -4.97
CA TYR A 156 -14.68 15.38 -6.00
C TYR A 156 -15.07 14.11 -6.76
N VAL A 157 -14.91 14.12 -8.07
CA VAL A 157 -15.19 12.98 -8.93
C VAL A 157 -13.90 12.60 -9.66
N PRO A 158 -13.40 11.37 -9.49
CA PRO A 158 -12.26 10.90 -10.28
C PRO A 158 -12.69 10.77 -11.74
N MET A 159 -11.87 11.31 -12.65
CA MET A 159 -12.14 11.30 -14.08
C MET A 159 -10.94 10.72 -14.83
N LEU A 160 -11.23 9.90 -15.84
CA LEU A 160 -10.26 9.33 -16.74
C LEU A 160 -10.44 9.98 -18.12
N PHE A 161 -9.33 10.37 -18.75
CA PHE A 161 -9.36 10.76 -20.16
C PHE A 161 -9.50 9.51 -21.03
N ASP A 162 -10.55 9.47 -21.83
CA ASP A 162 -10.84 8.39 -22.77
C ASP A 162 -11.03 9.00 -24.18
N GLU A 163 -10.11 8.68 -25.09
CA GLU A 163 -10.18 9.18 -26.47
C GLU A 163 -11.40 8.64 -27.21
N GLY A 164 -11.88 7.42 -26.87
CA GLY A 164 -13.06 6.80 -27.46
C GLY A 164 -14.38 7.44 -27.03
N ALA A 165 -14.42 8.16 -25.91
CA ALA A 165 -15.63 8.81 -25.39
C ALA A 165 -16.03 10.09 -26.15
N ARG A 166 -15.24 10.55 -27.13
CA ARG A 166 -15.53 11.78 -27.92
C ARG A 166 -16.59 11.59 -29.02
N GLY A 167 -17.26 10.45 -29.05
CA GLY A 167 -18.20 10.06 -30.11
C GLY A 167 -19.68 10.01 -29.72
N CYS A 168 -20.11 10.70 -28.66
CA CYS A 168 -21.55 10.83 -28.30
C CYS A 168 -21.99 12.28 -28.34
#